data_ad3223cb13330c0deb3c84bd7b2fe85a
#
_entry.id   ad3223cb13330c0deb3c84bd7b2fe85a
#
_cell.length_a   1.000
_cell.length_b   1.000
_cell.length_c   1.000
_cell.angle_alpha   90.00
_cell.angle_beta   90.00
_cell.angle_gamma   90.00
#
_symmetry.space_group_name_H-M   'P 1'
#
loop_
_entity.id
_entity.type
_entity.pdbx_description
1 polymer ?
#
loop_
_entity_poly.entity_id
_entity_poly.type
_entity_poly.pdbx_seq_one_letter_code
_entity_poly.pdbx_strand_id
1 'polypeptide(L)'
;MITRGEDPKIDALVQVITGLDADVLLLTGIDYDLRGMALDALAARLVTAGAAYPHRLALRPNTGVATGFDLDGNGRLGEPRDAMGYGRFAGAAGMAVLSRLPIDTEHVRDFSGFLWADLPGTLTPDKDPAIRALQRLSTTGMYEVPVLTEGGPINLLAYYATPPVF
;
A
#
# COMPACT_ATOMS: atom_id res chain seq x y z
N MET A 1 -7.60 -12.23 10.59
CA MET A 1 -6.46 -13.17 10.80
C MET A 1 -5.44 -12.58 11.77
N ILE A 2 -4.84 -11.41 11.51
CA ILE A 2 -3.87 -10.78 12.42
C ILE A 2 -4.45 -10.60 13.84
N THR A 3 -5.70 -10.18 13.95
CA THR A 3 -6.40 -9.93 15.21
C THR A 3 -6.69 -11.19 16.05
N ARG A 4 -6.67 -12.39 15.46
CA ARG A 4 -6.92 -13.66 16.21
C ARG A 4 -5.66 -14.32 16.75
N GLY A 5 -4.46 -13.83 16.35
CA GLY A 5 -3.18 -14.27 16.94
C GLY A 5 -2.72 -15.69 16.61
N GLU A 6 -3.40 -16.38 15.70
CA GLU A 6 -3.20 -17.82 15.47
C GLU A 6 -2.57 -18.15 14.09
N ASP A 7 -2.08 -17.14 13.35
CA ASP A 7 -1.52 -17.36 12.02
C ASP A 7 0.01 -17.48 12.08
N PRO A 8 0.60 -18.65 11.81
CA PRO A 8 2.05 -18.86 11.84
C PRO A 8 2.81 -17.96 10.88
N LYS A 9 2.16 -17.46 9.81
CA LYS A 9 2.77 -16.48 8.90
C LYS A 9 3.01 -15.14 9.58
N ILE A 10 2.14 -14.76 10.50
CA ILE A 10 2.32 -13.53 11.27
C ILE A 10 3.45 -13.69 12.28
N ASP A 11 3.59 -14.86 12.89
CA ASP A 11 4.73 -15.14 13.78
C ASP A 11 6.06 -15.07 13.04
N ALA A 12 6.13 -15.66 11.85
CA ALA A 12 7.31 -15.57 10.98
C ALA A 12 7.59 -14.12 10.56
N LEU A 13 6.56 -13.34 10.20
CA LEU A 13 6.70 -11.92 9.85
C LEU A 13 7.25 -11.12 11.03
N VAL A 14 6.74 -11.33 12.24
CA VAL A 14 7.23 -10.67 13.46
C VAL A 14 8.69 -11.01 13.70
N GLN A 15 9.11 -12.26 13.56
CA GLN A 15 10.51 -12.68 13.70
C GLN A 15 11.42 -11.99 12.67
N VAL A 16 10.99 -11.92 11.39
CA VAL A 16 11.75 -11.24 10.33
C VAL A 16 11.90 -9.75 10.65
N ILE A 17 10.81 -9.06 10.99
CA ILE A 17 10.85 -7.62 11.30
C ILE A 17 11.74 -7.35 12.51
N THR A 18 11.63 -8.17 13.56
CA THR A 18 12.47 -8.03 14.76
C THR A 18 13.94 -8.27 14.43
N GLY A 19 14.23 -9.26 13.58
CA GLY A 19 15.62 -9.57 13.17
C GLY A 19 16.25 -8.53 12.23
N LEU A 20 15.42 -7.78 11.46
CA LEU A 20 15.90 -6.69 10.60
C LEU A 20 16.39 -5.47 11.41
N ASP A 21 15.82 -5.24 12.57
CA ASP A 21 16.13 -4.11 13.46
C ASP A 21 16.17 -2.74 12.76
N ALA A 22 15.33 -2.56 11.74
CA ALA A 22 15.28 -1.34 10.93
C ALA A 22 14.51 -0.22 11.65
N ASP A 23 14.94 1.04 11.50
CA ASP A 23 14.25 2.19 12.07
C ASP A 23 12.94 2.53 11.32
N VAL A 24 12.91 2.26 10.02
CA VAL A 24 11.75 2.48 9.17
C VAL A 24 11.54 1.29 8.24
N LEU A 25 10.30 0.86 8.11
CA LEU A 25 9.88 -0.27 7.29
C LEU A 25 8.73 0.12 6.38
N LEU A 26 8.80 -0.28 5.12
CA LEU A 26 7.66 -0.32 4.22
C LEU A 26 7.14 -1.76 4.14
N LEU A 27 5.93 -1.98 4.61
CA LEU A 27 5.22 -3.24 4.45
C LEU A 27 4.38 -3.19 3.19
N THR A 28 4.49 -4.21 2.35
CA THR A 28 3.66 -4.40 1.16
C THR A 28 2.75 -5.62 1.31
N GLY A 29 1.59 -5.61 0.64
CA GLY A 29 0.65 -6.72 0.72
C GLY A 29 -0.15 -6.78 2.02
N ILE A 30 -0.20 -5.70 2.79
CA ILE A 30 -1.04 -5.59 3.99
C ILE A 30 -2.41 -5.03 3.61
N ASP A 31 -3.48 -5.70 4.06
CA ASP A 31 -4.82 -5.21 3.83
C ASP A 31 -5.07 -3.91 4.62
N TYR A 32 -5.63 -2.93 3.94
CA TYR A 32 -6.05 -1.68 4.54
C TYR A 32 -7.44 -1.84 5.17
N ASP A 33 -7.56 -1.48 6.40
CA ASP A 33 -8.85 -1.27 7.05
C ASP A 33 -8.98 0.16 7.59
N LEU A 34 -10.19 0.72 7.48
CA LEU A 34 -10.46 2.13 7.80
C LEU A 34 -10.12 2.49 9.26
N ARG A 35 -10.11 1.51 10.16
CA ARG A 35 -9.82 1.71 11.59
C ARG A 35 -8.39 1.40 11.98
N GLY A 36 -7.57 0.90 11.03
CA GLY A 36 -6.19 0.52 11.27
C GLY A 36 -5.99 -0.68 12.19
N MET A 37 -7.05 -1.44 12.48
CA MET A 37 -7.03 -2.53 13.47
C MET A 37 -6.01 -3.62 13.15
N ALA A 38 -5.84 -3.95 11.86
CA ALA A 38 -4.87 -4.97 11.46
C ALA A 38 -3.43 -4.48 11.70
N LEU A 39 -3.15 -3.23 11.35
CA LEU A 39 -1.83 -2.62 11.56
C LEU A 39 -1.52 -2.45 13.05
N ASP A 40 -2.50 -2.04 13.85
CA ASP A 40 -2.36 -1.90 15.30
C ASP A 40 -2.12 -3.27 15.97
N ALA A 41 -2.83 -4.32 15.54
CA ALA A 41 -2.61 -5.67 16.04
C ALA A 41 -1.20 -6.19 15.71
N LEU A 42 -0.70 -5.92 14.50
CA LEU A 42 0.68 -6.26 14.13
C LEU A 42 1.68 -5.48 14.99
N ALA A 43 1.48 -4.18 15.18
CA ALA A 43 2.36 -3.33 16.00
C ALA A 43 2.38 -3.81 17.46
N ALA A 44 1.25 -4.20 18.05
CA ALA A 44 1.20 -4.75 19.41
C ALA A 44 2.03 -6.04 19.53
N ARG A 45 2.00 -6.91 18.53
CA ARG A 45 2.83 -8.14 18.52
C ARG A 45 4.32 -7.82 18.38
N LEU A 46 4.67 -6.82 17.56
CA LEU A 46 6.06 -6.36 17.44
C LEU A 46 6.57 -5.80 18.76
N VAL A 47 5.76 -5.03 19.49
CA VAL A 47 6.12 -4.56 20.85
C VAL A 47 6.40 -5.75 21.79
N THR A 48 5.54 -6.78 21.77
CA THR A 48 5.75 -7.99 22.59
C THR A 48 7.03 -8.72 22.22
N ALA A 49 7.43 -8.67 20.95
CA ALA A 49 8.68 -9.26 20.45
C ALA A 49 9.92 -8.36 20.64
N GLY A 50 9.78 -7.20 21.27
CA GLY A 50 10.88 -6.26 21.53
C GLY A 50 11.18 -5.27 20.41
N ALA A 51 10.36 -5.19 19.36
CA ALA A 51 10.49 -4.29 18.22
C ALA A 51 9.34 -3.28 18.19
N ALA A 52 9.46 -2.15 18.86
CA ALA A 52 8.41 -1.13 18.91
C ALA A 52 8.49 -0.18 17.71
N TYR A 53 7.36 0.03 17.03
CA TYR A 53 7.16 1.04 15.98
C TYR A 53 5.99 1.94 16.38
N PRO A 54 6.25 3.02 17.13
CA PRO A 54 5.20 3.89 17.66
C PRO A 54 4.50 4.70 16.55
N HIS A 55 5.19 4.97 15.45
CA HIS A 55 4.65 5.75 14.34
C HIS A 55 4.28 4.84 13.18
N ARG A 56 3.05 4.95 12.70
CA ARG A 56 2.48 4.10 11.67
C ARG A 56 1.64 4.92 10.71
N LEU A 57 1.74 4.60 9.42
CA LEU A 57 0.95 5.22 8.37
C LEU A 57 0.49 4.15 7.38
N ALA A 58 -0.81 4.11 7.10
CA ALA A 58 -1.37 3.38 5.98
C ALA A 58 -2.39 4.25 5.29
N LEU A 59 -2.32 4.37 3.97
CA LEU A 59 -3.29 5.09 3.15
C LEU A 59 -4.10 4.10 2.33
N ARG A 60 -5.31 4.50 1.95
CA ARG A 60 -6.20 3.64 1.18
C ARG A 60 -5.60 3.35 -0.20
N PRO A 61 -5.36 2.08 -0.57
CA PRO A 61 -4.79 1.74 -1.86
C PRO A 61 -5.82 1.79 -2.98
N ASN A 62 -5.33 1.77 -4.23
CA ASN A 62 -6.15 1.61 -5.44
C ASN A 62 -6.62 0.17 -5.66
N THR A 63 -5.96 -0.80 -5.03
CA THR A 63 -6.28 -2.22 -5.16
C THR A 63 -7.70 -2.53 -4.69
N GLY A 64 -8.42 -3.27 -5.52
CA GLY A 64 -9.82 -3.66 -5.27
C GLY A 64 -10.85 -2.54 -5.44
N VAL A 65 -10.44 -1.33 -5.87
CA VAL A 65 -11.38 -0.25 -6.20
C VAL A 65 -11.99 -0.52 -7.56
N ALA A 66 -13.30 -0.72 -7.61
CA ALA A 66 -14.02 -1.03 -8.85
C ALA A 66 -13.90 0.11 -9.88
N THR A 67 -13.64 -0.25 -11.13
CA THR A 67 -13.56 0.70 -12.25
C THR A 67 -14.90 0.86 -12.98
N GLY A 68 -15.75 -0.17 -12.95
CA GLY A 68 -16.97 -0.25 -13.74
C GLY A 68 -16.74 -0.71 -15.18
N PHE A 69 -15.51 -1.06 -15.55
CA PHE A 69 -15.14 -1.55 -16.86
C PHE A 69 -14.69 -3.02 -16.79
N ASP A 70 -14.87 -3.74 -17.88
CA ASP A 70 -14.27 -5.05 -18.14
C ASP A 70 -12.85 -4.81 -18.67
N LEU A 71 -11.87 -4.79 -17.76
CA LEU A 71 -10.51 -4.44 -18.11
C LEU A 71 -9.72 -5.57 -18.77
N ASP A 72 -10.12 -6.84 -18.54
CA ASP A 72 -9.45 -8.00 -19.13
C ASP A 72 -10.20 -8.55 -20.38
N GLY A 73 -11.36 -7.97 -20.73
CA GLY A 73 -12.10 -8.28 -21.94
C GLY A 73 -12.81 -9.64 -21.92
N ASN A 74 -13.07 -10.20 -20.73
CA ASN A 74 -13.66 -11.53 -20.58
C ASN A 74 -15.21 -11.54 -20.63
N GLY A 75 -15.85 -10.37 -20.77
CA GLY A 75 -17.29 -10.18 -20.82
C GLY A 75 -17.98 -10.15 -19.45
N ARG A 76 -17.22 -10.10 -18.36
CA ARG A 76 -17.74 -10.00 -16.99
C ARG A 76 -17.28 -8.70 -16.36
N LEU A 77 -18.10 -8.13 -15.48
CA LEU A 77 -17.82 -6.90 -14.77
C LEU A 77 -17.67 -7.17 -13.27
N GLY A 78 -16.80 -6.37 -12.61
CA GLY A 78 -16.66 -6.38 -11.16
C GLY A 78 -15.82 -7.53 -10.62
N GLU A 79 -15.04 -8.17 -11.46
CA GLU A 79 -14.04 -9.15 -11.03
C GLU A 79 -12.79 -8.46 -10.45
N PRO A 80 -11.95 -9.16 -9.70
CA PRO A 80 -10.72 -8.57 -9.15
C PRO A 80 -9.77 -7.96 -10.19
N ARG A 81 -9.84 -8.42 -11.44
CA ARG A 81 -9.06 -7.90 -12.58
C ARG A 81 -9.62 -6.60 -13.15
N ASP A 82 -10.90 -6.31 -12.88
CA ASP A 82 -11.57 -5.08 -13.30
C ASP A 82 -11.37 -3.92 -12.31
N ALA A 83 -10.67 -4.16 -11.22
CA ALA A 83 -10.34 -3.12 -10.26
C ALA A 83 -9.15 -2.27 -10.75
N MET A 84 -8.98 -1.05 -10.22
CA MET A 84 -7.86 -0.15 -10.53
C MET A 84 -6.49 -0.78 -10.27
N GLY A 85 -6.39 -1.67 -9.29
CA GLY A 85 -5.32 -2.61 -9.05
C GLY A 85 -5.95 -3.91 -8.59
N TYR A 86 -5.35 -5.03 -8.97
CA TYR A 86 -5.89 -6.35 -8.65
C TYR A 86 -6.21 -6.50 -7.16
N GLY A 87 -7.46 -6.80 -6.84
CA GLY A 87 -7.90 -6.98 -5.45
C GLY A 87 -9.34 -7.44 -5.35
N ARG A 88 -9.62 -8.35 -4.42
CA ARG A 88 -10.95 -8.93 -4.22
C ARG A 88 -11.91 -8.01 -3.46
N PHE A 89 -11.40 -6.98 -2.83
CA PHE A 89 -12.15 -5.95 -2.11
C PHE A 89 -11.32 -4.67 -2.06
N ALA A 90 -11.97 -3.52 -1.92
CA ALA A 90 -11.30 -2.23 -1.82
C ALA A 90 -10.43 -2.17 -0.54
N GLY A 91 -9.13 -2.01 -0.73
CA GLY A 91 -8.16 -2.05 0.36
C GLY A 91 -7.34 -3.34 0.44
N ALA A 92 -7.55 -4.31 -0.46
CA ALA A 92 -6.74 -5.52 -0.50
C ALA A 92 -5.27 -5.22 -0.80
N ALA A 93 -4.35 -5.91 -0.13
CA ALA A 93 -2.92 -5.90 -0.42
C ALA A 93 -2.31 -4.50 -0.60
N GLY A 94 -2.61 -3.57 0.29
CA GLY A 94 -2.05 -2.22 0.32
C GLY A 94 -0.63 -2.16 0.87
N MET A 95 -0.26 -0.97 1.35
CA MET A 95 1.03 -0.68 1.95
C MET A 95 0.88 0.01 3.31
N ALA A 96 1.86 -0.18 4.19
CA ALA A 96 1.97 0.55 5.44
C ALA A 96 3.43 0.89 5.75
N VAL A 97 3.65 2.06 6.33
CA VAL A 97 4.94 2.47 6.89
C VAL A 97 4.90 2.27 8.40
N LEU A 98 5.90 1.59 8.93
CA LEU A 98 6.18 1.49 10.36
C LEU A 98 7.47 2.27 10.63
N SER A 99 7.50 3.10 11.66
CA SER A 99 8.67 3.91 11.98
C SER A 99 8.90 4.01 13.50
N ARG A 100 10.17 3.92 13.90
CA ARG A 100 10.62 4.30 15.25
C ARG A 100 10.72 5.81 15.38
N LEU A 101 10.97 6.49 14.27
CA LEU A 101 11.08 7.93 14.18
C LEU A 101 9.71 8.55 13.88
N PRO A 102 9.45 9.79 14.32
CA PRO A 102 8.19 10.48 14.03
C PRO A 102 7.94 10.60 12.53
N ILE A 103 6.69 10.39 12.12
CA ILE A 103 6.21 10.66 10.78
C ILE A 103 5.48 12.01 10.79
N ASP A 104 5.87 12.92 9.92
CA ASP A 104 5.15 14.17 9.71
C ASP A 104 3.91 13.93 8.83
N THR A 105 2.83 13.52 9.48
CA THR A 105 1.58 13.12 8.80
C THR A 105 0.87 14.29 8.13
N GLU A 106 1.14 15.55 8.54
CA GLU A 106 0.54 16.74 7.94
C GLU A 106 1.15 17.05 6.56
N HIS A 107 2.38 16.64 6.32
CA HIS A 107 3.09 16.88 5.07
C HIS A 107 3.21 15.62 4.19
N VAL A 108 2.48 14.55 4.51
CA VAL A 108 2.37 13.38 3.63
C VAL A 108 1.69 13.79 2.33
N ARG A 109 2.31 13.43 1.21
CA ARG A 109 1.71 13.64 -0.12
C ARG A 109 1.27 12.31 -0.71
N ASP A 110 0.00 12.23 -1.11
CA ASP A 110 -0.58 11.05 -1.74
C ASP A 110 -0.70 11.25 -3.26
N PHE A 111 0.10 10.50 -4.02
CA PHE A 111 0.09 10.48 -5.48
C PHE A 111 -0.69 9.29 -6.05
N SER A 112 -1.40 8.52 -5.22
CA SER A 112 -2.14 7.34 -5.68
C SER A 112 -3.23 7.68 -6.69
N GLY A 113 -3.69 8.93 -6.70
CA GLY A 113 -4.64 9.47 -7.68
C GLY A 113 -4.02 9.89 -9.01
N PHE A 114 -2.68 9.92 -9.15
CA PHE A 114 -2.04 10.39 -10.37
C PHE A 114 -2.34 9.47 -11.55
N LEU A 115 -2.85 10.04 -12.64
CA LEU A 115 -3.22 9.26 -13.82
C LEU A 115 -1.99 8.93 -14.66
N TRP A 116 -1.97 7.74 -15.19
CA TRP A 116 -0.91 7.36 -16.14
C TRP A 116 -0.89 8.26 -17.37
N ALA A 117 -2.09 8.67 -17.82
CA ALA A 117 -2.21 9.58 -18.98
C ALA A 117 -1.58 10.96 -18.77
N ASP A 118 -1.43 11.41 -17.51
CA ASP A 118 -0.85 12.72 -17.17
C ASP A 118 0.69 12.69 -17.11
N LEU A 119 1.30 11.51 -17.21
CA LEU A 119 2.75 11.38 -17.21
C LEU A 119 3.30 11.87 -18.57
N PRO A 120 4.18 12.89 -18.62
CA PRO A 120 4.76 13.38 -19.87
C PRO A 120 5.48 12.27 -20.66
N GLY A 121 5.17 12.13 -21.93
CA GLY A 121 5.76 11.10 -22.79
C GLY A 121 5.26 9.69 -22.53
N THR A 122 4.17 9.53 -21.83
CA THR A 122 3.59 8.22 -21.50
C THR A 122 3.19 7.41 -22.74
N LEU A 123 3.37 6.10 -22.66
CA LEU A 123 2.91 5.12 -23.64
C LEU A 123 1.85 4.23 -22.98
N THR A 124 0.67 4.79 -22.69
CA THR A 124 -0.42 3.99 -22.12
C THR A 124 -0.84 2.88 -23.08
N PRO A 125 -0.93 1.62 -22.62
CA PRO A 125 -1.27 0.49 -23.48
C PRO A 125 -2.72 0.55 -23.96
N ASP A 126 -3.60 1.16 -23.16
CA ASP A 126 -5.03 1.18 -23.44
C ASP A 126 -5.40 2.21 -24.52
N LYS A 127 -6.23 1.79 -25.45
CA LYS A 127 -6.71 2.62 -26.55
C LYS A 127 -8.06 3.28 -26.25
N ASP A 128 -8.83 2.74 -25.29
CA ASP A 128 -10.12 3.31 -24.90
C ASP A 128 -9.92 4.59 -24.08
N PRO A 129 -10.41 5.74 -24.53
CA PRO A 129 -10.27 7.00 -23.80
C PRO A 129 -10.91 6.97 -22.40
N ALA A 130 -11.99 6.24 -22.20
CA ALA A 130 -12.67 6.13 -20.92
C ALA A 130 -11.83 5.34 -19.91
N ILE A 131 -11.20 4.26 -20.33
CA ILE A 131 -10.28 3.48 -19.51
C ILE A 131 -9.02 4.30 -19.20
N ARG A 132 -8.44 4.95 -20.20
CA ARG A 132 -7.26 5.83 -20.01
C ARG A 132 -7.49 6.96 -19.00
N ALA A 133 -8.71 7.50 -18.96
CA ALA A 133 -9.07 8.58 -18.04
C ALA A 133 -9.16 8.13 -16.56
N LEU A 134 -9.14 6.83 -16.29
CA LEU A 134 -9.19 6.31 -14.93
C LEU A 134 -7.95 5.51 -14.50
N GLN A 135 -7.11 5.09 -15.44
CA GLN A 135 -5.91 4.33 -15.13
C GLN A 135 -4.93 5.13 -14.27
N ARG A 136 -4.64 4.62 -13.07
CA ARG A 136 -3.65 5.20 -12.16
C ARG A 136 -2.26 4.75 -12.54
N LEU A 137 -1.27 5.62 -12.33
CA LEU A 137 0.14 5.27 -12.55
C LEU A 137 0.58 4.14 -11.59
N SER A 138 0.13 4.21 -10.33
CA SER A 138 0.34 3.12 -9.37
C SER A 138 -0.96 2.36 -9.14
N THR A 139 -0.94 1.04 -9.35
CA THR A 139 -2.07 0.15 -9.10
C THR A 139 -2.33 -0.08 -7.61
N THR A 140 -1.33 0.12 -6.75
CA THR A 140 -1.48 -0.02 -5.30
C THR A 140 -1.56 1.34 -4.63
N GLY A 141 -0.55 2.18 -4.81
CA GLY A 141 -0.46 3.49 -4.22
C GLY A 141 0.94 4.06 -4.36
N MET A 142 1.08 5.37 -4.21
CA MET A 142 2.37 6.06 -4.24
C MET A 142 2.31 7.25 -3.27
N TYR A 143 3.15 7.23 -2.25
CA TYR A 143 3.13 8.21 -1.17
C TYR A 143 4.52 8.80 -0.96
N GLU A 144 4.61 10.10 -0.72
CA GLU A 144 5.78 10.71 -0.11
C GLU A 144 5.53 10.88 1.38
N VAL A 145 6.36 10.26 2.19
CA VAL A 145 6.21 10.17 3.64
C VAL A 145 7.44 10.81 4.29
N PRO A 146 7.31 12.02 4.87
CA PRO A 146 8.40 12.64 5.61
C PRO A 146 8.60 11.95 6.96
N VAL A 147 9.81 11.46 7.22
CA VAL A 147 10.24 10.91 8.51
C VAL A 147 11.21 11.89 9.15
N LEU A 148 10.92 12.32 10.38
CA LEU A 148 11.69 13.33 11.08
C LEU A 148 12.90 12.70 11.75
N THR A 149 14.09 13.21 11.43
CA THR A 149 15.36 12.81 12.03
C THR A 149 16.04 14.01 12.69
N GLU A 150 17.09 13.78 13.50
CA GLU A 150 17.90 14.85 14.10
C GLU A 150 18.56 15.74 13.04
N GLY A 151 18.88 15.18 11.87
CA GLY A 151 19.47 15.89 10.74
C GLY A 151 18.48 16.60 9.82
N GLY A 152 17.18 16.54 10.13
CA GLY A 152 16.07 17.05 9.32
C GLY A 152 15.21 15.91 8.73
N PRO A 153 14.13 16.23 8.00
CA PRO A 153 13.23 15.25 7.46
C PRO A 153 13.87 14.47 6.31
N ILE A 154 13.62 13.15 6.27
CA ILE A 154 13.91 12.29 5.14
C ILE A 154 12.58 11.99 4.45
N ASN A 155 12.43 12.37 3.17
CA ASN A 155 11.24 12.09 2.40
C ASN A 155 11.35 10.71 1.75
N LEU A 156 10.53 9.77 2.19
CA LEU A 156 10.44 8.43 1.64
C LEU A 156 9.39 8.40 0.53
N LEU A 157 9.78 8.01 -0.68
CA LEU A 157 8.82 7.69 -1.73
C LEU A 157 8.44 6.21 -1.61
N ALA A 158 7.29 5.96 -1.00
CA ALA A 158 6.74 4.62 -0.81
C ALA A 158 5.84 4.26 -2.01
N TYR A 159 6.19 3.20 -2.73
CA TYR A 159 5.36 2.67 -3.81
C TYR A 159 5.54 1.16 -3.93
N TYR A 160 4.54 0.51 -4.51
CA TYR A 160 4.60 -0.92 -4.84
C TYR A 160 4.26 -1.09 -6.32
N ALA A 161 5.27 -1.46 -7.09
CA ALA A 161 5.12 -1.71 -8.51
C ALA A 161 4.42 -3.05 -8.75
N THR A 162 3.45 -3.08 -9.64
CA THR A 162 2.83 -4.32 -10.07
C THR A 162 3.88 -5.18 -10.79
N PRO A 163 4.08 -6.44 -10.41
CA PRO A 163 4.95 -7.32 -11.16
C PRO A 163 4.40 -7.51 -12.58
N PRO A 164 5.27 -7.68 -13.59
CA PRO A 164 4.81 -7.99 -14.93
C PRO A 164 4.01 -9.30 -14.87
N VAL A 165 2.78 -9.25 -15.34
CA VAL A 165 1.91 -10.41 -15.44
C VAL A 165 2.04 -10.97 -16.85
N PHE A 166 2.42 -12.21 -16.97
CA PHE A 166 2.56 -12.94 -18.22
C PHE A 166 1.41 -13.91 -18.40
#